data_d23b250dc9db85b0ec5790d656aeb193
#
_entry.id   d23b250dc9db85b0ec5790d656aeb193
#
_cell.length_a   1.000
_cell.length_b   1.000
_cell.length_c   1.000
_cell.angle_alpha   90.00
_cell.angle_beta   90.00
_cell.angle_gamma   90.00
#
_symmetry.space_group_name_H-M   'P 1'
#
loop_
_entity.id
_entity.type
_entity.pdbx_description
1 polymer ?
#
loop_
_entity_poly.entity_id
_entity_poly.type
_entity_poly.pdbx_seq_one_letter_code
_entity_poly.pdbx_strand_id
1 'polypeptide(L)'
;MENYRINKHYRSDGDENNSKYSRTVELQRCIGIRRNELKNIRGSDLKEDESGYLCVIVRRGKGGKETYQRILPEDIGTVKSFFDGTENKVFSAQEMNNSIDYHHMRAEQAVRAYNYYLGRINNEPGYRKQLEDEIIKRWNEKCIDKKTKKPKHLDKNEIRGNYF
;
A
#
# COMPACT_ATOMS: atom_id res chain seq x y z
N MET A 1 17.75 -4.25 -24.42
CA MET A 1 16.47 -3.56 -24.16
C MET A 1 15.34 -4.55 -24.44
N GLU A 2 14.90 -5.27 -23.43
CA GLU A 2 13.80 -6.21 -23.58
C GLU A 2 12.49 -5.47 -23.41
N ASN A 3 11.67 -5.52 -24.47
CA ASN A 3 10.31 -5.04 -24.48
C ASN A 3 9.47 -5.87 -23.51
N TYR A 4 9.19 -5.34 -22.33
CA TYR A 4 8.13 -5.84 -21.48
C TYR A 4 6.83 -5.78 -22.27
N ARG A 5 6.37 -6.94 -22.74
CA ARG A 5 5.03 -7.07 -23.33
C ARG A 5 4.02 -6.79 -22.22
N ILE A 6 3.54 -5.56 -22.18
CA ILE A 6 2.33 -5.22 -21.46
C ILE A 6 1.20 -5.97 -22.15
N ASN A 7 0.81 -7.11 -21.59
CA ASN A 7 -0.40 -7.81 -22.00
C ASN A 7 -1.59 -6.90 -21.67
N LYS A 8 -1.97 -6.09 -22.63
CA LYS A 8 -3.16 -5.24 -22.63
C LYS A 8 -4.41 -6.12 -22.71
N HIS A 9 -4.82 -6.74 -21.62
CA HIS A 9 -6.22 -6.98 -21.39
C HIS A 9 -6.80 -5.70 -20.75
N TYR A 10 -6.96 -4.66 -21.57
CA TYR A 10 -7.84 -3.58 -21.23
C TYR A 10 -9.25 -4.17 -21.16
N ARG A 11 -9.70 -4.52 -19.97
CA ARG A 11 -11.12 -4.48 -19.68
C ARG A 11 -11.48 -3.00 -19.80
N SER A 12 -12.47 -2.70 -20.64
CA SER A 12 -13.02 -1.35 -20.75
C SER A 12 -13.47 -0.94 -19.34
N ASP A 13 -12.75 -0.01 -18.71
CA ASP A 13 -13.08 0.52 -17.38
C ASP A 13 -14.27 1.48 -17.51
N GLY A 14 -15.41 0.94 -17.88
CA GLY A 14 -16.63 1.72 -18.05
C GLY A 14 -17.06 2.47 -16.80
N ASP A 15 -16.58 2.03 -15.62
CA ASP A 15 -16.97 2.60 -14.33
C ASP A 15 -15.93 3.58 -13.77
N GLU A 16 -14.69 3.63 -14.25
CA GLU A 16 -13.66 4.53 -13.70
C GLU A 16 -14.04 6.00 -13.85
N ASN A 17 -14.67 6.37 -14.96
CA ASN A 17 -15.14 7.71 -15.23
C ASN A 17 -16.61 7.94 -14.81
N ASN A 18 -17.25 6.97 -14.19
CA ASN A 18 -18.61 7.09 -13.71
C ASN A 18 -18.63 7.83 -12.38
N SER A 19 -19.30 8.98 -12.32
CA SER A 19 -19.37 9.82 -11.11
C SER A 19 -19.91 9.10 -9.88
N LYS A 20 -20.72 8.07 -10.06
CA LYS A 20 -21.23 7.22 -8.98
C LYS A 20 -20.12 6.55 -8.17
N TYR A 21 -18.99 6.27 -8.81
CA TYR A 21 -17.86 5.57 -8.19
C TYR A 21 -16.65 6.47 -7.96
N SER A 22 -16.79 7.79 -8.14
CA SER A 22 -15.70 8.76 -8.00
C SER A 22 -14.96 8.64 -6.67
N ARG A 23 -15.68 8.47 -5.55
CA ARG A 23 -15.09 8.28 -4.23
C ARG A 23 -14.20 7.03 -4.16
N THR A 24 -14.66 5.93 -4.77
CA THR A 24 -13.89 4.67 -4.78
C THR A 24 -12.62 4.81 -5.62
N VAL A 25 -12.71 5.45 -6.78
CA VAL A 25 -11.57 5.75 -7.66
C VAL A 25 -10.57 6.67 -6.95
N GLU A 26 -11.06 7.74 -6.35
CA GLU A 26 -10.23 8.73 -5.66
C GLU A 26 -9.39 8.09 -4.53
N LEU A 27 -10.04 7.38 -3.62
CA LEU A 27 -9.30 6.73 -2.53
C LEU A 27 -8.36 5.63 -3.05
N GLN A 28 -8.80 4.83 -4.02
CA GLN A 28 -7.98 3.75 -4.56
C GLN A 28 -6.69 4.26 -5.21
N ARG A 29 -6.73 5.39 -5.92
CA ARG A 29 -5.53 6.02 -6.48
C ARG A 29 -4.54 6.46 -5.41
N CYS A 30 -5.03 6.90 -4.25
CA CYS A 30 -4.17 7.32 -3.15
C CYS A 30 -3.52 6.15 -2.41
N ILE A 31 -4.26 5.04 -2.18
CA ILE A 31 -3.80 3.97 -1.28
C ILE A 31 -3.40 2.67 -1.99
N GLY A 32 -3.89 2.41 -3.20
CA GLY A 32 -3.46 1.30 -4.05
C GLY A 32 -3.59 -0.10 -3.43
N ILE A 33 -4.61 -0.36 -2.62
CA ILE A 33 -4.83 -1.68 -1.99
C ILE A 33 -5.66 -2.61 -2.88
N ARG A 34 -5.79 -3.89 -2.52
CA ARG A 34 -6.59 -4.84 -3.30
C ARG A 34 -8.08 -4.56 -3.14
N ARG A 35 -8.89 -4.86 -4.18
CA ARG A 35 -10.35 -4.67 -4.14
C ARG A 35 -11.01 -5.26 -2.89
N ASN A 36 -10.65 -6.49 -2.51
CA ASN A 36 -11.20 -7.13 -1.31
C ASN A 36 -10.76 -6.45 -0.01
N GLU A 37 -9.57 -5.86 0.01
CA GLU A 37 -9.07 -5.07 1.12
C GLU A 37 -9.86 -3.76 1.21
N LEU A 38 -10.01 -3.05 0.08
CA LEU A 38 -10.78 -1.81 -0.02
C LEU A 38 -12.24 -1.98 0.43
N LYS A 39 -12.87 -3.09 0.05
CA LYS A 39 -14.24 -3.44 0.48
C LYS A 39 -14.40 -3.55 2.00
N ASN A 40 -13.31 -3.80 2.72
CA ASN A 40 -13.35 -4.13 4.14
C ASN A 40 -12.70 -3.08 5.04
N ILE A 41 -12.11 -2.01 4.50
CA ILE A 41 -11.57 -0.93 5.31
C ILE A 41 -12.69 -0.19 6.06
N ARG A 42 -12.35 0.30 7.24
CA ARG A 42 -13.26 1.01 8.15
C ARG A 42 -12.76 2.41 8.42
N GLY A 43 -13.62 3.28 8.85
CA GLY A 43 -13.27 4.64 9.24
C GLY A 43 -12.17 4.72 10.31
N SER A 44 -12.04 3.68 11.15
CA SER A 44 -11.01 3.57 12.20
C SER A 44 -9.66 3.02 11.72
N ASP A 45 -9.51 2.67 10.43
CA ASP A 45 -8.30 2.01 9.91
C ASP A 45 -7.19 2.99 9.47
N LEU A 46 -7.30 4.27 9.79
CA LEU A 46 -6.27 5.27 9.54
C LEU A 46 -5.44 5.49 10.81
N LYS A 47 -4.14 5.20 10.78
CA LYS A 47 -3.24 5.34 11.94
C LYS A 47 -1.82 5.70 11.51
N GLU A 48 -1.04 6.23 12.42
CA GLU A 48 0.39 6.39 12.24
C GLU A 48 1.12 5.08 12.56
N ASP A 49 2.14 4.76 11.75
CA ASP A 49 3.05 3.64 12.06
C ASP A 49 4.12 4.09 13.08
N GLU A 50 4.94 3.15 13.54
CA GLU A 50 6.00 3.39 14.51
C GLU A 50 7.05 4.43 14.05
N SER A 51 7.12 4.70 12.77
CA SER A 51 8.01 5.69 12.16
C SER A 51 7.33 7.05 11.93
N GLY A 52 6.08 7.22 12.39
CA GLY A 52 5.31 8.45 12.23
C GLY A 52 4.68 8.65 10.84
N TYR A 53 4.66 7.62 10.00
CA TYR A 53 3.98 7.69 8.70
C TYR A 53 2.50 7.36 8.85
N LEU A 54 1.65 8.19 8.26
CA LEU A 54 0.22 7.90 8.18
C LEU A 54 -0.01 6.70 7.27
N CYS A 55 -0.79 5.73 7.77
CA CYS A 55 -1.03 4.44 7.11
C CYS A 55 -2.50 4.07 7.15
N VAL A 56 -2.97 3.41 6.09
CA VAL A 56 -4.21 2.63 6.13
C VAL A 56 -3.89 1.21 6.59
N ILE A 57 -4.59 0.75 7.63
CA ILE A 57 -4.47 -0.62 8.14
C ILE A 57 -5.33 -1.54 7.28
N VAL A 58 -4.69 -2.56 6.71
CA VAL A 58 -5.37 -3.66 6.04
C VAL A 58 -5.40 -4.85 7.00
N ARG A 59 -6.51 -5.01 7.73
CA ARG A 59 -6.64 -6.00 8.82
C ARG A 59 -6.52 -7.45 8.35
N ARG A 60 -6.93 -7.75 7.12
CA ARG A 60 -6.88 -9.09 6.52
C ARG A 60 -6.34 -9.03 5.09
N GLY A 61 -5.05 -8.80 4.98
CA GLY A 61 -4.34 -8.84 3.71
C GLY A 61 -4.13 -10.28 3.19
N LYS A 62 -3.29 -10.44 2.17
CA LYS A 62 -2.95 -11.75 1.60
C LYS A 62 -2.42 -12.69 2.70
N GLY A 63 -3.06 -13.86 2.83
CA GLY A 63 -2.71 -14.84 3.86
C GLY A 63 -3.23 -14.49 5.26
N GLY A 64 -4.23 -13.60 5.39
CA GLY A 64 -4.85 -13.22 6.67
C GLY A 64 -3.99 -12.30 7.54
N LYS A 65 -2.89 -11.77 7.00
CA LYS A 65 -1.96 -10.90 7.74
C LYS A 65 -2.45 -9.45 7.75
N GLU A 66 -2.27 -8.77 8.86
CA GLU A 66 -2.40 -7.33 8.94
C GLU A 66 -1.22 -6.66 8.25
N THR A 67 -1.49 -5.65 7.41
CA THR A 67 -0.48 -4.86 6.72
C THR A 67 -0.81 -3.38 6.82
N TYR A 68 0.23 -2.55 6.75
CA TYR A 68 0.16 -1.10 6.82
C TYR A 68 0.51 -0.53 5.45
N GLN A 69 -0.44 0.14 4.81
CA GLN A 69 -0.21 0.83 3.55
C GLN A 69 0.11 2.30 3.86
N ARG A 70 1.37 2.69 3.71
CA ARG A 70 1.79 4.09 3.88
C ARG A 70 1.16 4.97 2.82
N ILE A 71 0.77 6.17 3.22
CA ILE A 71 0.16 7.17 2.36
C ILE A 71 1.25 8.17 1.95
N LEU A 72 1.27 8.52 0.67
CA LEU A 72 2.18 9.56 0.19
C LEU A 72 1.77 10.93 0.74
N PRO A 73 2.71 11.83 1.04
CA PRO A 73 2.42 13.15 1.62
C PRO A 73 1.37 13.95 0.85
N GLU A 74 1.41 13.89 -0.48
CA GLU A 74 0.47 14.56 -1.37
C GLU A 74 -0.97 14.05 -1.26
N ASP A 75 -1.15 12.80 -0.85
CA ASP A 75 -2.46 12.13 -0.75
C ASP A 75 -3.08 12.24 0.66
N ILE A 76 -2.34 12.72 1.66
CA ILE A 76 -2.78 12.72 3.07
C ILE A 76 -4.11 13.45 3.26
N GLY A 77 -4.26 14.63 2.66
CA GLY A 77 -5.47 15.43 2.77
C GLY A 77 -6.70 14.68 2.24
N THR A 78 -6.57 14.13 1.04
CA THR A 78 -7.62 13.34 0.40
C THR A 78 -7.96 12.10 1.25
N VAL A 79 -6.95 11.32 1.65
CA VAL A 79 -7.19 10.10 2.42
C VAL A 79 -7.88 10.38 3.74
N LYS A 80 -7.45 11.41 4.49
CA LYS A 80 -8.07 11.78 5.77
C LYS A 80 -9.57 12.05 5.66
N SER A 81 -10.04 12.59 4.54
CA SER A 81 -11.47 12.90 4.33
C SER A 81 -12.37 11.67 4.27
N PHE A 82 -11.81 10.47 4.04
CA PHE A 82 -12.56 9.22 3.98
C PHE A 82 -12.68 8.49 5.33
N PHE A 83 -11.86 8.85 6.31
CA PHE A 83 -11.73 8.11 7.56
C PHE A 83 -12.27 8.96 8.73
N ASP A 84 -13.43 8.57 9.24
CA ASP A 84 -14.17 9.27 10.29
C ASP A 84 -13.91 8.73 11.71
N GLY A 85 -13.00 7.76 11.85
CA GLY A 85 -12.67 7.11 13.11
C GLY A 85 -13.67 6.05 13.57
N THR A 86 -14.75 5.79 12.82
CA THR A 86 -15.78 4.81 13.20
C THR A 86 -15.43 3.38 12.74
N GLU A 87 -16.08 2.37 13.34
CA GLU A 87 -15.96 0.99 12.89
C GLU A 87 -16.81 0.66 11.65
N ASN A 88 -17.51 1.65 11.09
CA ASN A 88 -18.25 1.49 9.86
C ASN A 88 -17.33 1.33 8.67
N LYS A 89 -17.79 0.63 7.63
CA LYS A 89 -17.07 0.52 6.37
C LYS A 89 -17.05 1.87 5.67
N VAL A 90 -15.89 2.22 5.08
CA VAL A 90 -15.72 3.45 4.28
C VAL A 90 -16.60 3.43 3.03
N PHE A 91 -16.79 2.25 2.44
CA PHE A 91 -17.63 2.06 1.25
C PHE A 91 -18.77 1.11 1.47
N SER A 92 -19.93 1.46 0.92
CA SER A 92 -21.11 0.60 0.85
C SER A 92 -20.91 -0.55 -0.15
N ALA A 93 -21.75 -1.59 -0.04
CA ALA A 93 -21.77 -2.67 -1.01
C ALA A 93 -22.11 -2.19 -2.43
N GLN A 94 -22.93 -1.14 -2.55
CA GLN A 94 -23.32 -0.57 -3.84
C GLN A 94 -22.15 0.16 -4.51
N GLU A 95 -21.36 0.93 -3.76
CA GLU A 95 -20.14 1.59 -4.28
C GLU A 95 -19.10 0.57 -4.75
N MET A 96 -19.02 -0.59 -4.08
CA MET A 96 -18.10 -1.66 -4.43
C MET A 96 -18.61 -2.60 -5.54
N ASN A 97 -19.86 -2.45 -5.98
CA ASN A 97 -20.42 -3.18 -7.11
C ASN A 97 -20.20 -2.42 -8.43
N ASN A 98 -18.96 -2.51 -8.93
CA ASN A 98 -18.47 -1.80 -10.10
C ASN A 98 -17.48 -2.65 -10.90
N SER A 99 -17.14 -2.21 -12.11
CA SER A 99 -16.17 -2.85 -13.02
C SER A 99 -14.81 -2.14 -13.09
N ILE A 100 -14.48 -1.32 -12.09
CA ILE A 100 -13.20 -0.59 -11.99
C ILE A 100 -12.00 -1.55 -12.00
N ASP A 101 -10.95 -1.24 -12.76
CA ASP A 101 -9.67 -1.95 -12.73
C ASP A 101 -8.80 -1.49 -11.54
N TYR A 102 -9.13 -2.01 -10.37
CA TYR A 102 -8.36 -1.76 -9.15
C TYR A 102 -6.90 -2.21 -9.24
N HIS A 103 -6.62 -3.18 -10.11
CA HIS A 103 -5.27 -3.70 -10.25
C HIS A 103 -4.38 -2.71 -10.98
N HIS A 104 -4.90 -2.07 -12.02
CA HIS A 104 -4.22 -1.01 -12.75
C HIS A 104 -3.89 0.17 -11.83
N MET A 105 -4.89 0.71 -11.12
CA MET A 105 -4.69 1.81 -10.17
C MET A 105 -3.67 1.49 -9.07
N ARG A 106 -3.67 0.25 -8.60
CA ARG A 106 -2.69 -0.21 -7.63
C ARG A 106 -1.28 -0.22 -8.22
N ALA A 107 -1.10 -0.62 -9.49
CA ALA A 107 0.19 -0.58 -10.16
C ALA A 107 0.68 0.87 -10.33
N GLU A 108 -0.21 1.79 -10.70
CA GLU A 108 0.12 3.22 -10.79
C GLU A 108 0.57 3.80 -9.45
N GLN A 109 -0.19 3.51 -8.37
CA GLN A 109 0.17 3.96 -7.03
C GLN A 109 1.52 3.38 -6.58
N ALA A 110 1.81 2.12 -6.90
CA ALA A 110 3.10 1.50 -6.57
C ALA A 110 4.27 2.20 -7.30
N VAL A 111 4.09 2.61 -8.55
CA VAL A 111 5.08 3.39 -9.30
C VAL A 111 5.28 4.78 -8.68
N ARG A 112 4.21 5.47 -8.29
CA ARG A 112 4.30 6.77 -7.59
C ARG A 112 5.07 6.63 -6.28
N ALA A 113 4.74 5.63 -5.47
CA ALA A 113 5.42 5.36 -4.21
C ALA A 113 6.90 5.05 -4.43
N TYR A 114 7.22 4.21 -5.41
CA TYR A 114 8.61 3.90 -5.76
C TYR A 114 9.40 5.17 -6.12
N ASN A 115 8.86 6.00 -7.01
CA ASN A 115 9.52 7.23 -7.43
C ASN A 115 9.70 8.22 -6.27
N TYR A 116 8.71 8.33 -5.38
CA TYR A 116 8.80 9.16 -4.18
C TYR A 116 9.97 8.71 -3.27
N TYR A 117 10.02 7.43 -2.93
CA TYR A 117 11.08 6.91 -2.06
C TYR A 117 12.45 6.94 -2.72
N LEU A 118 12.54 6.65 -4.03
CA LEU A 118 13.79 6.76 -4.79
C LEU A 118 14.30 8.21 -4.80
N GLY A 119 13.42 9.19 -4.99
CA GLY A 119 13.75 10.60 -4.91
C GLY A 119 14.34 10.98 -3.54
N ARG A 120 13.74 10.49 -2.45
CA ARG A 120 14.27 10.69 -1.09
C ARG A 120 15.63 10.04 -0.88
N ILE A 121 15.81 8.81 -1.34
CA ILE A 121 17.11 8.10 -1.26
C ILE A 121 18.22 8.89 -1.96
N ASN A 122 17.91 9.50 -3.11
CA ASN A 122 18.89 10.25 -3.90
C ASN A 122 19.19 11.65 -3.34
N ASN A 123 18.21 12.28 -2.69
CA ASN A 123 18.31 13.69 -2.30
C ASN A 123 18.48 13.92 -0.78
N GLU A 124 18.15 12.92 0.06
CA GLU A 124 18.24 13.05 1.51
C GLU A 124 19.39 12.22 2.09
N PRO A 125 20.48 12.86 2.55
CA PRO A 125 21.59 12.13 3.17
C PRO A 125 21.13 11.28 4.36
N GLY A 126 21.51 10.01 4.36
CA GLY A 126 21.16 9.07 5.44
C GLY A 126 19.79 8.40 5.34
N TYR A 127 18.88 8.86 4.45
CA TYR A 127 17.54 8.27 4.32
C TYR A 127 17.58 6.79 3.87
N ARG A 128 18.50 6.45 2.98
CA ARG A 128 18.72 5.05 2.59
C ARG A 128 19.01 4.15 3.79
N LYS A 129 19.92 4.61 4.67
CA LYS A 129 20.28 3.87 5.89
C LYS A 129 19.08 3.71 6.81
N GLN A 130 18.29 4.78 6.97
CA GLN A 130 17.06 4.74 7.77
C GLN A 130 16.10 3.67 7.24
N LEU A 131 15.85 3.61 5.93
CA LEU A 131 14.98 2.60 5.32
C LEU A 131 15.54 1.17 5.50
N GLU A 132 16.84 0.99 5.30
CA GLU A 132 17.50 -0.31 5.54
C GLU A 132 17.28 -0.77 6.99
N ASP A 133 17.48 0.11 7.96
CA ASP A 133 17.32 -0.19 9.39
C ASP A 133 15.84 -0.49 9.74
N GLU A 134 14.86 0.25 9.15
CA GLU A 134 13.43 -0.04 9.33
C GLU A 134 13.05 -1.40 8.74
N ILE A 135 13.54 -1.75 7.55
CA ILE A 135 13.27 -3.06 6.91
C ILE A 135 13.82 -4.19 7.76
N ILE A 136 15.07 -4.06 8.25
CA ILE A 136 15.71 -5.05 9.12
C ILE A 136 14.90 -5.24 10.40
N LYS A 137 14.53 -4.13 11.07
CA LYS A 137 13.74 -4.18 12.31
C LYS A 137 12.44 -4.94 12.07
N ARG A 138 11.64 -4.53 11.08
CA ARG A 138 10.36 -5.18 10.76
C ARG A 138 10.50 -6.64 10.37
N TRP A 139 11.56 -6.98 9.65
CA TRP A 139 11.84 -8.38 9.30
C TRP A 139 12.13 -9.22 10.53
N ASN A 140 13.04 -8.76 11.39
CA ASN A 140 13.44 -9.48 12.59
C ASN A 140 12.28 -9.66 13.59
N GLU A 141 11.36 -8.69 13.66
CA GLU A 141 10.17 -8.78 14.51
C GLU A 141 9.12 -9.76 13.95
N LYS A 142 8.97 -9.85 12.63
CA LYS A 142 7.88 -10.61 12.00
C LYS A 142 8.28 -11.98 11.47
N CYS A 143 9.54 -12.19 11.15
CA CYS A 143 10.02 -13.44 10.58
C CYS A 143 10.64 -14.33 11.66
N ILE A 144 9.80 -15.19 12.24
CA ILE A 144 10.23 -16.23 13.17
C ILE A 144 10.51 -17.51 12.37
N ASP A 145 11.66 -18.10 12.58
CA ASP A 145 11.98 -19.41 12.03
C ASP A 145 11.01 -20.45 12.60
N LYS A 146 10.34 -21.20 11.72
CA LYS A 146 9.31 -22.15 12.13
C LYS A 146 9.84 -23.31 12.96
N LYS A 147 11.12 -23.69 12.78
CA LYS A 147 11.75 -24.80 13.49
C LYS A 147 12.35 -24.37 14.82
N THR A 148 13.13 -23.26 14.79
CA THR A 148 13.87 -22.82 15.97
C THR A 148 13.08 -21.86 16.87
N LYS A 149 11.94 -21.33 16.37
CA LYS A 149 11.12 -20.28 17.04
C LYS A 149 11.91 -19.00 17.36
N LYS A 150 13.09 -18.83 16.76
CA LYS A 150 13.93 -17.63 16.91
C LYS A 150 13.71 -16.66 15.75
N PRO A 151 13.91 -15.34 15.95
CA PRO A 151 13.89 -14.37 14.86
C PRO A 151 14.91 -14.77 13.78
N LYS A 152 14.49 -14.69 12.52
CA LYS A 152 15.42 -14.80 11.39
C LYS A 152 16.15 -13.48 11.29
N HIS A 153 17.44 -13.49 11.50
CA HIS A 153 18.26 -12.31 11.27
C HIS A 153 18.44 -12.09 9.77
N LEU A 154 18.10 -10.90 9.31
CA LEU A 154 18.37 -10.45 7.96
C LEU A 154 19.68 -9.64 7.98
N ASP A 155 20.65 -10.04 7.17
CA ASP A 155 21.89 -9.31 6.99
C ASP A 155 21.67 -8.10 6.03
N LYS A 156 22.40 -7.00 6.27
CA LYS A 156 22.39 -5.81 5.38
C LYS A 156 22.77 -6.15 3.94
N ASN A 157 23.65 -7.12 3.73
CA ASN A 157 24.05 -7.55 2.39
C ASN A 157 22.94 -8.33 1.67
N GLU A 158 22.14 -9.10 2.39
CA GLU A 158 20.98 -9.81 1.83
C GLU A 158 19.88 -8.83 1.39
N ILE A 159 19.71 -7.72 2.11
CA ILE A 159 18.75 -6.67 1.73
C ILE A 159 19.18 -6.00 0.43
N ARG A 160 20.45 -5.63 0.32
CA ARG A 160 20.99 -4.95 -0.88
C ARG A 160 20.88 -5.80 -2.14
N GLY A 161 20.98 -7.13 -2.01
CA GLY A 161 20.85 -8.07 -3.12
C GLY A 161 19.41 -8.34 -3.58
N ASN A 162 18.43 -8.19 -2.68
CA ASN A 162 17.03 -8.60 -2.94
C ASN A 162 16.03 -7.46 -3.09
N TYR A 163 16.37 -6.22 -2.70
CA TYR A 163 15.41 -5.12 -2.61
C TYR A 163 15.87 -3.79 -3.23
N PHE A 164 17.10 -3.74 -3.76
CA PHE A 164 17.66 -2.54 -4.41
C PHE A 164 18.32 -2.87 -5.75
#